data_55331356343c84388e8a2eb9f7973b1e
#
_entry.id   55331356343c84388e8a2eb9f7973b1e
#
_cell.length_a   1.000
_cell.length_b   1.000
_cell.length_c   1.000
_cell.angle_alpha   90.00
_cell.angle_beta   90.00
_cell.angle_gamma   90.00
#
_symmetry.space_group_name_H-M   'P 1'
#
loop_
_entity.id
_entity.type
_entity.pdbx_description
1 polymer ?
#
loop_
_entity_poly.entity_id
_entity_poly.type
_entity_poly.pdbx_seq_one_letter_code
_entity_poly.pdbx_strand_id
1 'polypeptide(L)'
;MTTTLGDDRPATTGGLPGTVTTKGAPDPAAAAAGRHVLDHAHLPVMTLRDSALEHNTAVMQAYADRHGLLLAPHMKTHMAPALVDRQLRAGAWGVTVASVQQAMVAWAHGTHRVLVANEVLDPAGLAWLASRRTEDPAADVLCNVDSVAGVEAAARAQRSVDGAVHVLVEIGFPGGRTGVRSAEQAHAVARAAVDAGLTLRGVTGYEGGLPDVDTARDWVRGVLAVAAEIRPLVAAERALFSMGGSAWFDGVVDAVADRPADVDVLLRSGAYLTHDDGFYAERTPFRRRPEEGALRPAIEVWGRVTSCPEPGRALVAVGKRDVSFDEGLPVVRAVRPGGTAQDPQVVPPPGTVTVARLDDQHCYLALTDGAPGLTPGDVVVFGISHPCTAFDKWRQVQLVADDDTVTGTIATWF
;
A
#
# COMPACT_ATOMS: atom_id res chain seq x y z
N MET A 1 23.36 14.61 -49.09
CA MET A 1 22.06 15.23 -48.77
C MET A 1 21.34 14.33 -47.82
N THR A 2 21.47 14.62 -46.54
CA THR A 2 20.86 13.85 -45.46
C THR A 2 19.65 14.67 -45.01
N THR A 3 18.45 14.22 -45.40
CA THR A 3 17.19 14.85 -45.00
C THR A 3 16.91 14.45 -43.57
N THR A 4 17.13 15.35 -42.61
CA THR A 4 16.61 15.23 -41.25
C THR A 4 15.12 15.46 -41.28
N LEU A 5 14.34 14.40 -41.05
CA LEU A 5 12.93 14.53 -40.72
C LEU A 5 12.82 15.22 -39.35
N GLY A 6 12.46 16.48 -39.37
CA GLY A 6 12.11 17.22 -38.16
C GLY A 6 10.90 16.57 -37.50
N ASP A 7 11.06 16.16 -36.26
CA ASP A 7 9.94 15.70 -35.40
C ASP A 7 9.20 16.96 -34.90
N ASP A 8 8.28 17.48 -35.74
CA ASP A 8 7.42 18.63 -35.43
C ASP A 8 6.21 18.23 -34.56
N ARG A 9 6.33 17.17 -33.77
CA ARG A 9 5.31 16.89 -32.75
C ARG A 9 5.53 17.84 -31.58
N PRO A 10 4.55 18.72 -31.23
CA PRO A 10 4.66 19.51 -30.03
C PRO A 10 4.86 18.60 -28.85
N ALA A 11 5.82 18.89 -27.98
CA ALA A 11 5.97 18.23 -26.69
C ALA A 11 4.65 18.44 -25.94
N THR A 12 3.74 17.45 -26.01
CA THR A 12 2.44 17.51 -25.37
C THR A 12 2.60 17.25 -23.89
N THR A 13 2.88 18.29 -23.12
CA THR A 13 2.47 18.39 -21.72
C THR A 13 0.96 18.65 -21.61
N GLY A 14 0.25 18.69 -22.74
CA GLY A 14 -1.20 18.88 -22.82
C GLY A 14 -1.95 17.58 -22.56
N GLY A 15 -2.93 17.61 -21.68
CA GLY A 15 -3.90 16.52 -21.52
C GLY A 15 -4.54 16.15 -22.87
N LEU A 16 -4.96 14.89 -23.01
CA LEU A 16 -5.73 14.42 -24.14
C LEU A 16 -6.97 15.34 -24.33
N PRO A 17 -7.48 15.52 -25.57
CA PRO A 17 -8.71 16.30 -25.80
C PRO A 17 -9.81 15.87 -24.83
N GLY A 18 -10.63 16.80 -24.36
CA GLY A 18 -11.62 16.61 -23.29
C GLY A 18 -12.68 15.53 -23.52
N THR A 19 -12.67 14.88 -24.68
CA THR A 19 -13.51 13.71 -24.99
C THR A 19 -12.81 12.37 -24.79
N VAL A 20 -11.49 12.37 -24.45
CA VAL A 20 -10.72 11.15 -24.23
C VAL A 20 -10.53 10.96 -22.73
N THR A 21 -11.08 9.90 -22.19
CA THR A 21 -10.92 9.52 -20.78
C THR A 21 -9.73 8.60 -20.59
N THR A 22 -9.05 8.73 -19.44
CA THR A 22 -8.09 7.72 -18.98
C THR A 22 -8.81 6.60 -18.24
N LYS A 23 -8.21 5.41 -18.21
CA LYS A 23 -8.77 4.28 -17.46
C LYS A 23 -9.04 4.67 -16.00
N GLY A 24 -10.25 4.36 -15.52
CA GLY A 24 -10.71 4.70 -14.16
C GLY A 24 -11.30 6.10 -14.04
N ALA A 25 -11.17 6.97 -15.05
CA ALA A 25 -11.84 8.27 -15.04
C ALA A 25 -13.36 8.12 -15.26
N PRO A 26 -14.17 9.01 -14.67
CA PRO A 26 -15.59 9.06 -14.99
C PRO A 26 -15.81 9.39 -16.45
N ASP A 27 -16.93 8.96 -17.01
CA ASP A 27 -17.38 9.41 -18.33
C ASP A 27 -17.64 10.93 -18.27
N PRO A 28 -17.02 11.75 -19.14
CA PRO A 28 -17.26 13.18 -19.16
C PRO A 28 -18.73 13.57 -19.39
N ALA A 29 -19.50 12.72 -20.07
CA ALA A 29 -20.94 12.92 -20.26
C ALA A 29 -21.77 12.57 -19.00
N ALA A 30 -21.20 11.82 -18.08
CA ALA A 30 -21.85 11.32 -16.87
C ALA A 30 -21.48 12.12 -15.58
N ALA A 31 -20.91 13.29 -15.71
CA ALA A 31 -20.21 14.07 -14.69
C ALA A 31 -21.03 14.51 -13.45
N ALA A 32 -21.76 13.60 -12.79
CA ALA A 32 -22.43 13.91 -11.54
C ALA A 32 -22.18 12.80 -10.50
N ALA A 33 -21.56 13.15 -9.36
CA ALA A 33 -21.64 12.36 -8.15
C ALA A 33 -23.12 12.04 -7.87
N GLY A 34 -23.40 10.82 -7.33
CA GLY A 34 -24.77 10.38 -7.09
C GLY A 34 -25.36 9.46 -8.16
N ARG A 35 -24.61 9.04 -9.17
CA ARG A 35 -25.01 8.01 -10.12
C ARG A 35 -24.42 6.65 -9.76
N HIS A 36 -25.13 5.60 -10.14
CA HIS A 36 -24.62 4.24 -10.04
C HIS A 36 -23.35 4.07 -10.90
N VAL A 37 -22.38 3.25 -10.47
CA VAL A 37 -21.08 3.05 -11.14
C VAL A 37 -21.22 2.68 -12.61
N LEU A 38 -22.21 1.88 -13.00
CA LEU A 38 -22.46 1.47 -14.37
C LEU A 38 -23.01 2.59 -15.27
N ASP A 39 -23.57 3.64 -14.70
CA ASP A 39 -24.03 4.84 -15.41
C ASP A 39 -22.98 5.96 -15.40
N HIS A 40 -21.86 5.76 -14.65
CA HIS A 40 -20.86 6.79 -14.40
C HIS A 40 -19.53 6.50 -15.09
N ALA A 41 -19.15 5.24 -15.28
CA ALA A 41 -17.82 4.86 -15.72
C ALA A 41 -17.83 3.89 -16.92
N HIS A 42 -16.79 4.02 -17.77
CA HIS A 42 -16.48 2.99 -18.75
C HIS A 42 -15.83 1.78 -18.08
N LEU A 43 -16.31 0.58 -18.42
CA LEU A 43 -15.72 -0.66 -17.94
C LEU A 43 -14.49 -1.07 -18.77
N PRO A 44 -13.44 -1.66 -18.15
CA PRO A 44 -13.37 -1.98 -16.72
C PRO A 44 -13.16 -0.74 -15.85
N VAL A 45 -13.66 -0.79 -14.63
CA VAL A 45 -13.45 0.26 -13.62
C VAL A 45 -13.08 -0.36 -12.28
N MET A 46 -12.18 0.27 -11.54
CA MET A 46 -11.87 -0.07 -10.16
C MET A 46 -12.62 0.85 -9.21
N THR A 47 -13.25 0.27 -8.22
CA THR A 47 -13.99 0.99 -7.17
C THR A 47 -13.43 0.67 -5.79
N LEU A 48 -13.64 1.61 -4.87
CA LEU A 48 -13.38 1.45 -3.44
C LEU A 48 -14.68 1.64 -2.67
N ARG A 49 -15.05 0.66 -1.86
CA ARG A 49 -16.21 0.70 -0.97
C ARG A 49 -15.92 1.60 0.22
N ASP A 50 -16.60 2.75 0.29
CA ASP A 50 -16.31 3.79 1.30
C ASP A 50 -16.55 3.30 2.73
N SER A 51 -17.63 2.57 2.96
CA SER A 51 -17.94 1.97 4.28
C SER A 51 -16.87 0.97 4.75
N ALA A 52 -16.25 0.21 3.83
CA ALA A 52 -15.17 -0.70 4.15
C ALA A 52 -13.87 0.05 4.49
N LEU A 53 -13.54 1.11 3.76
CA LEU A 53 -12.39 1.97 4.06
C LEU A 53 -12.53 2.62 5.44
N GLU A 54 -13.71 3.15 5.76
CA GLU A 54 -14.00 3.75 7.07
C GLU A 54 -13.85 2.72 8.19
N HIS A 55 -14.49 1.57 8.03
CA HIS A 55 -14.41 0.47 8.99
C HIS A 55 -12.95 0.02 9.22
N ASN A 56 -12.20 -0.25 8.15
CA ASN A 56 -10.83 -0.73 8.25
C ASN A 56 -9.90 0.30 8.91
N THR A 57 -10.11 1.59 8.59
CA THR A 57 -9.37 2.68 9.22
C THR A 57 -9.62 2.72 10.73
N ALA A 58 -10.89 2.67 11.14
CA ALA A 58 -11.27 2.70 12.55
C ALA A 58 -10.75 1.46 13.32
N VAL A 59 -10.88 0.26 12.74
CA VAL A 59 -10.41 -0.99 13.36
C VAL A 59 -8.91 -0.97 13.60
N MET A 60 -8.12 -0.58 12.61
CA MET A 60 -6.66 -0.61 12.73
C MET A 60 -6.13 0.49 13.66
N GLN A 61 -6.75 1.69 13.66
CA GLN A 61 -6.38 2.74 14.60
C GLN A 61 -6.74 2.34 16.03
N ALA A 62 -7.95 1.82 16.27
CA ALA A 62 -8.35 1.33 17.59
C ALA A 62 -7.47 0.18 18.09
N TYR A 63 -6.97 -0.67 17.19
CA TYR A 63 -5.99 -1.70 17.52
C TYR A 63 -4.66 -1.08 17.99
N ALA A 64 -4.12 -0.13 17.24
CA ALA A 64 -2.87 0.56 17.61
C ALA A 64 -3.02 1.30 18.95
N ASP A 65 -4.10 2.03 19.15
CA ASP A 65 -4.38 2.78 20.38
C ASP A 65 -4.46 1.86 21.61
N ARG A 66 -5.17 0.72 21.48
CA ARG A 66 -5.35 -0.27 22.55
C ARG A 66 -4.02 -0.86 23.04
N HIS A 67 -3.07 -1.03 22.15
CA HIS A 67 -1.73 -1.54 22.44
C HIS A 67 -0.69 -0.43 22.70
N GLY A 68 -1.10 0.83 22.69
CA GLY A 68 -0.22 2.00 22.92
C GLY A 68 0.85 2.12 21.84
N LEU A 69 0.50 1.91 20.57
CA LEU A 69 1.41 1.93 19.42
C LEU A 69 1.10 3.09 18.50
N LEU A 70 2.10 3.53 17.75
CA LEU A 70 1.94 4.47 16.66
C LEU A 70 1.67 3.73 15.35
N LEU A 71 0.89 4.33 14.46
CA LEU A 71 0.59 3.77 13.14
C LEU A 71 1.14 4.70 12.05
N ALA A 72 2.00 4.17 11.19
CA ALA A 72 2.49 4.83 9.97
C ALA A 72 2.22 3.93 8.75
N PRO A 73 0.99 3.91 8.24
CA PRO A 73 0.58 2.97 7.20
C PRO A 73 1.42 3.11 5.93
N HIS A 74 1.69 2.00 5.27
CA HIS A 74 2.49 2.00 4.05
C HIS A 74 1.69 2.53 2.86
N MET A 75 1.94 3.78 2.45
CA MET A 75 1.27 4.47 1.33
C MET A 75 1.56 3.82 -0.03
N LYS A 76 2.67 3.07 -0.20
CA LYS A 76 3.06 2.46 -1.47
C LYS A 76 1.97 1.59 -2.10
N THR A 77 1.06 1.05 -1.28
CA THR A 77 -0.04 0.19 -1.76
C THR A 77 -0.96 0.94 -2.71
N HIS A 78 -1.30 2.18 -2.39
CA HIS A 78 -2.32 2.94 -3.15
C HIS A 78 -1.80 4.25 -3.74
N MET A 79 -0.71 4.81 -3.25
CA MET A 79 -0.16 6.10 -3.66
C MET A 79 -1.23 7.18 -3.87
N ALA A 80 -2.25 7.20 -3.02
CA ALA A 80 -3.41 8.10 -3.08
C ALA A 80 -3.47 9.00 -1.84
N PRO A 81 -3.14 10.30 -1.94
CA PRO A 81 -3.15 11.22 -0.82
C PRO A 81 -4.49 11.31 -0.07
N ALA A 82 -5.62 11.24 -0.79
CA ALA A 82 -6.95 11.25 -0.16
C ALA A 82 -7.16 10.07 0.82
N LEU A 83 -6.53 8.91 0.57
CA LEU A 83 -6.55 7.78 1.50
C LEU A 83 -5.60 8.00 2.68
N VAL A 84 -4.45 8.65 2.45
CA VAL A 84 -3.54 9.07 3.52
C VAL A 84 -4.25 10.05 4.47
N ASP A 85 -4.95 11.04 3.93
CA ASP A 85 -5.70 12.01 4.73
C ASP A 85 -6.74 11.33 5.64
N ARG A 86 -7.38 10.26 5.16
CA ARG A 86 -8.32 9.46 5.96
C ARG A 86 -7.60 8.83 7.16
N GLN A 87 -6.43 8.24 6.92
CA GLN A 87 -5.62 7.59 7.96
C GLN A 87 -5.07 8.60 8.98
N LEU A 88 -4.58 9.75 8.52
CA LEU A 88 -4.08 10.82 9.40
C LEU A 88 -5.19 11.42 10.27
N ARG A 89 -6.39 11.66 9.70
CA ARG A 89 -7.56 12.12 10.47
C ARG A 89 -8.01 11.11 11.53
N ALA A 90 -7.78 9.82 11.30
CA ALA A 90 -8.09 8.76 12.26
C ALA A 90 -7.05 8.65 13.40
N GLY A 91 -5.90 9.33 13.30
CA GLY A 91 -4.88 9.33 14.34
C GLY A 91 -3.54 8.71 13.95
N ALA A 92 -3.35 8.32 12.68
CA ALA A 92 -2.05 7.81 12.24
C ALA A 92 -0.94 8.86 12.46
N TRP A 93 0.22 8.40 12.94
CA TRP A 93 1.40 9.23 13.22
C TRP A 93 1.95 9.91 11.96
N GLY A 94 1.87 9.26 10.84
CA GLY A 94 2.42 9.66 9.56
C GLY A 94 2.24 8.53 8.55
N VAL A 95 3.12 8.44 7.57
CA VAL A 95 3.10 7.39 6.55
C VAL A 95 4.44 6.70 6.39
N THR A 96 4.41 5.48 5.89
CA THR A 96 5.57 4.76 5.40
C THR A 96 5.53 4.69 3.87
N VAL A 97 6.69 4.83 3.26
CA VAL A 97 6.89 4.72 1.80
C VAL A 97 8.07 3.81 1.49
N ALA A 98 8.25 3.41 0.24
CA ALA A 98 9.33 2.52 -0.18
C ALA A 98 10.45 3.26 -0.92
N SER A 99 10.26 4.49 -1.36
CA SER A 99 11.25 5.28 -2.11
C SER A 99 11.12 6.77 -1.80
N VAL A 100 12.17 7.51 -2.14
CA VAL A 100 12.18 8.98 -2.00
C VAL A 100 11.12 9.63 -2.89
N GLN A 101 10.88 9.11 -4.10
CA GLN A 101 9.83 9.64 -4.99
C GLN A 101 8.44 9.53 -4.35
N GLN A 102 8.15 8.42 -3.68
CA GLN A 102 6.90 8.27 -2.92
C GLN A 102 6.84 9.24 -1.72
N ALA A 103 7.99 9.50 -1.06
CA ALA A 103 8.07 10.50 0.01
C ALA A 103 7.81 11.91 -0.52
N MET A 104 8.32 12.25 -1.71
CA MET A 104 8.04 13.54 -2.36
C MET A 104 6.54 13.73 -2.65
N VAL A 105 5.85 12.68 -3.06
CA VAL A 105 4.38 12.72 -3.24
C VAL A 105 3.69 12.97 -1.89
N ALA A 106 4.05 12.26 -0.84
CA ALA A 106 3.47 12.46 0.50
C ALA A 106 3.72 13.89 0.99
N TRP A 107 4.95 14.38 0.85
CA TRP A 107 5.35 15.74 1.23
C TRP A 107 4.57 16.82 0.48
N ALA A 108 4.47 16.71 -0.85
CA ALA A 108 3.74 17.66 -1.69
C ALA A 108 2.24 17.78 -1.32
N HIS A 109 1.70 16.76 -0.67
CA HIS A 109 0.32 16.72 -0.17
C HIS A 109 0.21 17.02 1.34
N GLY A 110 1.26 17.58 1.95
CA GLY A 110 1.23 18.06 3.33
C GLY A 110 1.48 16.99 4.40
N THR A 111 1.95 15.79 4.03
CA THR A 111 2.34 14.76 5.01
C THR A 111 3.82 14.91 5.33
N HIS A 112 4.14 15.46 6.50
CA HIS A 112 5.50 15.82 6.91
C HIS A 112 6.12 14.81 7.92
N ARG A 113 5.41 13.74 8.28
CA ARG A 113 5.94 12.59 9.02
C ARG A 113 5.97 11.38 8.11
N VAL A 114 7.19 11.05 7.62
CA VAL A 114 7.37 10.05 6.57
C VAL A 114 8.55 9.14 6.90
N LEU A 115 8.32 7.83 6.92
CA LEU A 115 9.38 6.84 6.97
C LEU A 115 9.60 6.24 5.57
N VAL A 116 10.74 6.50 4.97
CA VAL A 116 11.22 5.73 3.81
C VAL A 116 11.79 4.42 4.34
N ALA A 117 10.97 3.37 4.36
CA ALA A 117 11.36 2.05 4.87
C ALA A 117 12.23 1.30 3.85
N ASN A 118 13.38 1.87 3.55
CA ASN A 118 14.39 1.35 2.64
C ASN A 118 15.69 2.12 2.82
N GLU A 119 16.81 1.53 2.39
CA GLU A 119 18.08 2.24 2.23
C GLU A 119 17.99 3.21 1.06
N VAL A 120 18.52 4.41 1.27
CA VAL A 120 18.62 5.43 0.24
C VAL A 120 20.10 5.70 -0.04
N LEU A 121 20.53 5.43 -1.25
CA LEU A 121 21.93 5.64 -1.67
C LEU A 121 22.05 6.69 -2.77
N ASP A 122 20.95 7.08 -3.40
CA ASP A 122 20.92 8.15 -4.39
C ASP A 122 21.24 9.50 -3.74
N PRO A 123 22.30 10.22 -4.21
CA PRO A 123 22.71 11.48 -3.59
C PRO A 123 21.63 12.57 -3.63
N ALA A 124 20.85 12.66 -4.70
CA ALA A 124 19.79 13.65 -4.81
C ALA A 124 18.63 13.34 -3.83
N GLY A 125 18.30 12.05 -3.70
CA GLY A 125 17.31 11.60 -2.72
C GLY A 125 17.73 11.88 -1.28
N LEU A 126 18.99 11.58 -0.94
CA LEU A 126 19.54 11.87 0.40
C LEU A 126 19.61 13.37 0.68
N ALA A 127 19.98 14.20 -0.28
CA ALA A 127 19.98 15.66 -0.14
C ALA A 127 18.56 16.21 0.07
N TRP A 128 17.60 15.65 -0.65
CA TRP A 128 16.18 15.98 -0.45
C TRP A 128 15.72 15.61 0.97
N LEU A 129 16.03 14.41 1.47
CA LEU A 129 15.69 14.02 2.84
C LEU A 129 16.32 14.97 3.87
N ALA A 130 17.59 15.31 3.70
CA ALA A 130 18.32 16.19 4.61
C ALA A 130 17.70 17.59 4.72
N SER A 131 17.18 18.16 3.62
CA SER A 131 16.62 19.51 3.60
C SER A 131 15.20 19.62 4.18
N ARG A 132 14.52 18.52 4.46
CA ARG A 132 13.09 18.57 4.89
C ARG A 132 12.87 19.37 6.17
N ARG A 133 13.75 19.23 7.17
CA ARG A 133 13.61 19.96 8.43
C ARG A 133 14.00 21.45 8.34
N THR A 134 14.76 21.82 7.34
CA THR A 134 15.02 23.24 7.07
C THR A 134 13.77 23.91 6.50
N GLU A 135 12.99 23.18 5.70
CA GLU A 135 11.72 23.68 5.16
C GLU A 135 10.60 23.67 6.22
N ASP A 136 10.53 22.61 7.04
CA ASP A 136 9.59 22.48 8.15
C ASP A 136 10.29 21.88 9.38
N PRO A 137 10.59 22.69 10.41
CA PRO A 137 11.25 22.20 11.64
C PRO A 137 10.47 21.12 12.41
N ALA A 138 9.15 21.01 12.19
CA ALA A 138 8.32 19.97 12.80
C ALA A 138 8.29 18.67 12.01
N ALA A 139 8.88 18.65 10.81
CA ALA A 139 8.92 17.47 9.96
C ALA A 139 9.79 16.38 10.59
N ASP A 140 9.35 15.13 10.36
CA ASP A 140 10.09 13.93 10.77
C ASP A 140 10.15 12.96 9.58
N VAL A 141 11.17 13.16 8.73
CA VAL A 141 11.38 12.34 7.52
C VAL A 141 12.62 11.48 7.75
N LEU A 142 12.40 10.17 7.76
CA LEU A 142 13.41 9.16 8.10
C LEU A 142 13.68 8.21 6.94
N CYS A 143 14.88 7.63 6.92
CA CYS A 143 15.20 6.47 6.08
C CYS A 143 15.99 5.41 6.87
N ASN A 144 16.18 4.24 6.27
CA ASN A 144 16.94 3.17 6.88
C ASN A 144 18.43 3.27 6.53
N VAL A 145 19.28 2.70 7.38
CA VAL A 145 20.68 2.43 7.12
C VAL A 145 21.04 1.04 7.65
N ASP A 146 21.77 0.24 6.87
CA ASP A 146 22.22 -1.11 7.24
C ASP A 146 23.72 -1.32 7.07
N SER A 147 24.46 -0.27 6.71
CA SER A 147 25.89 -0.36 6.44
C SER A 147 26.59 0.95 6.70
N VAL A 148 27.90 0.88 7.04
CA VAL A 148 28.76 2.05 7.18
C VAL A 148 28.83 2.84 5.87
N ALA A 149 28.84 2.14 4.73
CA ALA A 149 28.84 2.80 3.41
C ALA A 149 27.57 3.61 3.16
N GLY A 150 26.38 3.10 3.58
CA GLY A 150 25.11 3.83 3.55
C GLY A 150 25.13 5.08 4.45
N VAL A 151 25.68 4.94 5.65
CA VAL A 151 25.89 6.07 6.58
C VAL A 151 26.79 7.14 5.95
N GLU A 152 27.91 6.74 5.35
CA GLU A 152 28.81 7.68 4.67
C GLU A 152 28.17 8.39 3.49
N ALA A 153 27.31 7.69 2.72
CA ALA A 153 26.55 8.31 1.63
C ALA A 153 25.57 9.37 2.17
N ALA A 154 24.82 9.05 3.22
CA ALA A 154 23.90 9.99 3.88
C ALA A 154 24.66 11.20 4.46
N ALA A 155 25.81 10.99 5.11
CA ALA A 155 26.62 12.07 5.67
C ALA A 155 27.22 12.98 4.57
N ARG A 156 27.62 12.42 3.44
CA ARG A 156 28.09 13.22 2.28
C ARG A 156 26.95 14.12 1.75
N ALA A 157 25.76 13.57 1.59
CA ALA A 157 24.60 14.32 1.11
C ALA A 157 24.17 15.41 2.12
N GLN A 158 24.15 15.10 3.41
CA GLN A 158 23.86 16.06 4.47
C GLN A 158 24.82 17.27 4.44
N ARG A 159 26.12 17.04 4.20
CA ARG A 159 27.09 18.14 4.09
C ARG A 159 26.91 19.00 2.85
N SER A 160 26.18 18.57 1.85
CA SER A 160 25.91 19.32 0.62
C SER A 160 24.74 20.28 0.72
N VAL A 161 23.95 20.18 1.80
CA VAL A 161 22.76 21.00 2.04
C VAL A 161 22.74 21.46 3.51
N ASP A 162 21.93 22.49 3.79
CA ASP A 162 21.66 22.87 5.19
C ASP A 162 20.52 22.00 5.72
N GLY A 163 20.85 21.01 6.57
CA GLY A 163 19.85 20.07 7.09
C GLY A 163 20.43 18.87 7.82
N ALA A 164 19.57 17.90 8.12
CA ALA A 164 19.92 16.68 8.83
C ALA A 164 19.19 15.47 8.27
N VAL A 165 19.92 14.37 8.06
CA VAL A 165 19.33 13.07 7.72
C VAL A 165 18.99 12.32 9.01
N HIS A 166 17.73 11.93 9.16
CA HIS A 166 17.26 11.08 10.24
C HIS A 166 17.27 9.62 9.80
N VAL A 167 17.86 8.76 10.61
CA VAL A 167 18.05 7.35 10.25
C VAL A 167 17.56 6.39 11.32
N LEU A 168 17.09 5.22 10.86
CA LEU A 168 16.88 4.02 11.67
C LEU A 168 17.86 2.95 11.21
N VAL A 169 18.52 2.26 12.16
CA VAL A 169 19.33 1.09 11.84
C VAL A 169 18.41 -0.07 11.47
N GLU A 170 18.53 -0.58 10.25
CA GLU A 170 17.75 -1.74 9.83
C GLU A 170 18.44 -3.04 10.24
N ILE A 171 17.68 -3.88 10.95
CA ILE A 171 18.09 -5.24 11.33
C ILE A 171 17.29 -6.22 10.48
N GLY A 172 17.99 -7.14 9.84
CA GLY A 172 17.42 -8.21 9.03
C GLY A 172 17.69 -9.59 9.63
N PHE A 173 17.34 -10.62 8.89
CA PHE A 173 17.55 -12.02 9.25
C PHE A 173 18.18 -12.80 8.08
N PRO A 174 18.84 -13.95 8.33
CA PRO A 174 19.40 -14.77 7.26
C PRO A 174 18.36 -15.16 6.20
N GLY A 175 18.68 -14.91 4.92
CA GLY A 175 17.74 -15.10 3.80
C GLY A 175 16.73 -13.98 3.60
N GLY A 176 16.64 -13.01 4.51
CA GLY A 176 15.83 -11.78 4.36
C GLY A 176 16.47 -10.78 3.40
N ARG A 177 15.76 -9.64 3.16
CA ARG A 177 16.17 -8.61 2.18
C ARG A 177 17.40 -7.85 2.65
N THR A 178 17.16 -6.70 3.24
CA THR A 178 18.09 -5.69 3.74
C THR A 178 18.34 -5.86 5.24
N GLY A 179 19.11 -4.98 5.83
CA GLY A 179 19.41 -4.92 7.24
C GLY A 179 20.67 -5.70 7.64
N VAL A 180 21.27 -5.31 8.74
CA VAL A 180 22.42 -6.02 9.33
C VAL A 180 22.00 -7.41 9.85
N ARG A 181 22.95 -8.31 9.99
CA ARG A 181 22.71 -9.73 10.38
C ARG A 181 23.16 -10.08 11.80
N SER A 182 23.77 -9.12 12.52
CA SER A 182 24.19 -9.32 13.90
C SER A 182 24.08 -8.04 14.72
N ALA A 183 24.01 -8.20 16.06
CA ALA A 183 24.05 -7.08 17.00
C ALA A 183 25.33 -6.25 16.85
N GLU A 184 26.47 -6.89 16.64
CA GLU A 184 27.75 -6.23 16.43
C GLU A 184 27.72 -5.29 15.21
N GLN A 185 27.17 -5.77 14.08
CA GLN A 185 26.98 -4.94 12.90
C GLN A 185 26.01 -3.78 13.16
N ALA A 186 24.91 -4.02 13.88
CA ALA A 186 23.95 -2.98 14.24
C ALA A 186 24.61 -1.87 15.07
N HIS A 187 25.43 -2.25 16.06
CA HIS A 187 26.20 -1.31 16.87
C HIS A 187 27.22 -0.51 16.04
N ALA A 188 27.91 -1.19 15.10
CA ALA A 188 28.87 -0.51 14.24
C ALA A 188 28.20 0.54 13.35
N VAL A 189 27.06 0.22 12.75
CA VAL A 189 26.28 1.15 11.91
C VAL A 189 25.71 2.30 12.76
N ALA A 190 25.17 2.00 13.96
CA ALA A 190 24.62 3.02 14.84
C ALA A 190 25.68 4.04 15.29
N ARG A 191 26.88 3.56 15.70
CA ARG A 191 28.02 4.44 16.04
C ARG A 191 28.47 5.26 14.86
N ALA A 192 28.67 4.62 13.70
CA ALA A 192 29.04 5.33 12.49
C ALA A 192 28.06 6.44 12.13
N ALA A 193 26.74 6.22 12.30
CA ALA A 193 25.71 7.23 12.05
C ALA A 193 25.89 8.45 12.99
N VAL A 194 26.09 8.21 14.29
CA VAL A 194 26.31 9.29 15.27
C VAL A 194 27.62 10.02 15.02
N ASP A 195 28.71 9.29 14.78
CA ASP A 195 30.04 9.86 14.53
C ASP A 195 30.08 10.69 13.22
N ALA A 196 29.25 10.30 12.25
CA ALA A 196 29.08 11.04 11.00
C ALA A 196 28.15 12.25 11.09
N GLY A 197 27.55 12.50 12.27
CA GLY A 197 26.63 13.62 12.55
C GLY A 197 25.22 13.40 12.01
N LEU A 198 24.81 12.18 11.69
CA LEU A 198 23.43 11.86 11.37
C LEU A 198 22.57 11.81 12.63
N THR A 199 21.28 12.02 12.51
CA THR A 199 20.34 11.90 13.62
C THR A 199 19.82 10.47 13.72
N LEU A 200 20.41 9.69 14.62
CA LEU A 200 19.91 8.34 14.91
C LEU A 200 18.60 8.42 15.70
N ARG A 201 17.52 7.81 15.17
CA ARG A 201 16.18 7.82 15.75
C ARG A 201 15.79 6.50 16.38
N GLY A 202 16.51 5.41 16.09
CA GLY A 202 16.22 4.09 16.64
C GLY A 202 16.52 2.95 15.66
N VAL A 203 15.69 1.92 15.71
CA VAL A 203 15.88 0.66 15.00
C VAL A 203 14.64 0.29 14.21
N THR A 204 14.83 -0.39 13.09
CA THR A 204 13.77 -0.91 12.24
C THR A 204 14.09 -2.34 11.77
N GLY A 205 13.10 -3.04 11.26
CA GLY A 205 13.25 -4.34 10.58
C GLY A 205 11.96 -4.72 9.89
N TYR A 206 11.95 -5.83 9.16
CA TYR A 206 10.77 -6.33 8.47
C TYR A 206 10.60 -7.83 8.68
N GLU A 207 9.61 -8.20 9.48
CA GLU A 207 9.30 -9.58 9.87
C GLU A 207 8.44 -10.33 8.84
N GLY A 208 7.84 -9.63 7.88
CA GLY A 208 6.86 -10.20 6.95
C GLY A 208 7.37 -11.29 6.00
N GLY A 209 8.70 -11.49 5.93
CA GLY A 209 9.32 -12.60 5.19
C GLY A 209 9.57 -13.85 6.04
N LEU A 210 9.23 -13.84 7.34
CA LEU A 210 9.35 -14.99 8.21
C LEU A 210 8.17 -15.97 8.01
N PRO A 211 8.36 -17.27 8.28
CA PRO A 211 7.40 -18.28 7.88
C PRO A 211 6.10 -18.28 8.69
N ASP A 212 6.16 -17.86 9.95
CA ASP A 212 5.02 -17.89 10.88
C ASP A 212 5.14 -16.82 11.97
N VAL A 213 4.04 -16.62 12.72
CA VAL A 213 3.93 -15.58 13.74
C VAL A 213 4.86 -15.83 14.95
N ASP A 214 5.10 -17.08 15.33
CA ASP A 214 5.96 -17.41 16.48
C ASP A 214 7.42 -17.08 16.15
N THR A 215 7.89 -17.50 14.98
CA THR A 215 9.21 -17.14 14.46
C THR A 215 9.37 -15.61 14.34
N ALA A 216 8.35 -14.92 13.83
CA ALA A 216 8.36 -13.46 13.73
C ALA A 216 8.45 -12.81 15.11
N ARG A 217 7.63 -13.23 16.07
CA ARG A 217 7.64 -12.71 17.46
C ARG A 217 9.00 -12.89 18.12
N ASP A 218 9.58 -14.08 18.05
CA ASP A 218 10.85 -14.38 18.71
C ASP A 218 12.01 -13.62 18.08
N TRP A 219 12.00 -13.44 16.74
CA TRP A 219 12.97 -12.59 16.06
C TRP A 219 12.82 -11.12 16.48
N VAL A 220 11.60 -10.58 16.53
CA VAL A 220 11.32 -9.21 16.96
C VAL A 220 11.79 -8.96 18.39
N ARG A 221 11.66 -9.92 19.32
CA ARG A 221 12.23 -9.83 20.67
C ARG A 221 13.75 -9.69 20.65
N GLY A 222 14.42 -10.46 19.79
CA GLY A 222 15.87 -10.33 19.57
C GLY A 222 16.26 -8.95 19.06
N VAL A 223 15.50 -8.40 18.10
CA VAL A 223 15.73 -7.04 17.60
C VAL A 223 15.46 -5.98 18.67
N LEU A 224 14.44 -6.15 19.52
CA LEU A 224 14.16 -5.24 20.62
C LEU A 224 15.29 -5.24 21.65
N ALA A 225 15.93 -6.38 21.92
CA ALA A 225 17.10 -6.45 22.77
C ALA A 225 18.28 -5.65 22.19
N VAL A 226 18.57 -5.78 20.89
CA VAL A 226 19.59 -4.97 20.21
C VAL A 226 19.23 -3.48 20.22
N ALA A 227 17.95 -3.14 20.05
CA ALA A 227 17.49 -1.75 20.12
C ALA A 227 17.74 -1.15 21.52
N ALA A 228 17.58 -1.92 22.60
CA ALA A 228 17.89 -1.49 23.98
C ALA A 228 19.39 -1.20 24.16
N GLU A 229 20.25 -2.00 23.54
CA GLU A 229 21.71 -1.77 23.56
C GLU A 229 22.12 -0.52 22.75
N ILE A 230 21.41 -0.22 21.66
CA ILE A 230 21.63 0.98 20.82
C ILE A 230 21.01 2.24 21.45
N ARG A 231 20.01 2.10 22.34
CA ARG A 231 19.26 3.20 22.96
C ARG A 231 20.12 4.37 23.46
N PRO A 232 21.28 4.15 24.14
CA PRO A 232 22.13 5.25 24.61
C PRO A 232 22.73 6.13 23.50
N LEU A 233 22.74 5.66 22.25
CA LEU A 233 23.21 6.43 21.08
C LEU A 233 22.09 7.30 20.45
N VAL A 234 20.84 7.08 20.84
CA VAL A 234 19.69 7.86 20.36
C VAL A 234 19.51 9.08 21.24
N ALA A 235 19.78 10.27 20.71
CA ALA A 235 19.68 11.52 21.46
C ALA A 235 18.25 11.97 21.77
N ALA A 236 17.26 11.49 21.01
CA ALA A 236 15.85 11.80 21.23
C ALA A 236 15.35 11.23 22.56
N GLU A 237 14.44 11.95 23.23
CA GLU A 237 13.80 11.50 24.48
C GLU A 237 13.15 10.11 24.31
N ARG A 238 12.54 9.85 23.16
CA ARG A 238 11.93 8.59 22.81
C ARG A 238 12.56 8.02 21.55
N ALA A 239 12.98 6.76 21.62
CA ALA A 239 13.51 6.04 20.45
C ALA A 239 12.37 5.42 19.63
N LEU A 240 12.53 5.36 18.32
CA LEU A 240 11.62 4.65 17.44
C LEU A 240 12.03 3.18 17.28
N PHE A 241 11.06 2.30 17.38
CA PHE A 241 11.16 0.89 17.03
C PHE A 241 10.12 0.60 15.95
N SER A 242 10.55 0.51 14.69
CA SER A 242 9.61 0.44 13.57
C SER A 242 9.57 -0.94 12.94
N MET A 243 8.44 -1.63 13.13
CA MET A 243 8.12 -2.97 12.59
C MET A 243 6.61 -3.11 12.42
N GLY A 244 6.13 -4.26 12.00
CA GLY A 244 4.71 -4.55 11.90
C GLY A 244 4.16 -4.41 10.49
N GLY A 245 4.50 -5.37 9.63
CA GLY A 245 3.87 -5.56 8.33
C GLY A 245 2.47 -6.17 8.45
N SER A 246 1.73 -6.22 7.34
CA SER A 246 0.32 -6.63 7.33
C SER A 246 0.07 -8.10 7.74
N ALA A 247 1.08 -8.98 7.70
CA ALA A 247 0.92 -10.40 7.99
C ALA A 247 1.13 -10.78 9.47
N TRP A 248 2.06 -10.09 10.18
CA TRP A 248 2.54 -10.51 11.51
C TRP A 248 2.56 -9.38 12.54
N PHE A 249 1.74 -8.32 12.39
CA PHE A 249 1.73 -7.23 13.37
C PHE A 249 1.31 -7.68 14.79
N ASP A 250 0.54 -8.75 14.94
CA ASP A 250 0.20 -9.36 16.23
C ASP A 250 1.43 -9.95 16.93
N GLY A 251 2.31 -10.63 16.17
CA GLY A 251 3.60 -11.10 16.69
C GLY A 251 4.51 -9.96 17.14
N VAL A 252 4.48 -8.82 16.42
CA VAL A 252 5.21 -7.62 16.85
C VAL A 252 4.62 -7.06 18.14
N VAL A 253 3.30 -6.94 18.24
CA VAL A 253 2.60 -6.46 19.44
C VAL A 253 2.96 -7.29 20.66
N ASP A 254 2.92 -8.63 20.54
CA ASP A 254 3.31 -9.54 21.62
C ASP A 254 4.79 -9.41 22.02
N ALA A 255 5.66 -9.19 21.03
CA ALA A 255 7.09 -9.04 21.29
C ALA A 255 7.43 -7.75 22.04
N VAL A 256 6.66 -6.68 21.85
CA VAL A 256 6.92 -5.34 22.42
C VAL A 256 6.02 -5.01 23.62
N ALA A 257 5.27 -5.97 24.14
CA ALA A 257 4.33 -5.72 25.25
C ALA A 257 5.02 -5.11 26.48
N ASP A 258 6.21 -5.59 26.81
CA ASP A 258 7.02 -5.15 27.97
C ASP A 258 8.14 -4.18 27.58
N ARG A 259 7.98 -3.44 26.46
CA ARG A 259 8.99 -2.49 25.98
C ARG A 259 9.25 -1.37 26.98
N PRO A 260 10.48 -0.79 27.02
CA PRO A 260 10.77 0.40 27.81
C PRO A 260 9.83 1.56 27.49
N ALA A 261 9.51 2.36 28.52
CA ALA A 261 8.56 3.48 28.39
C ALA A 261 9.03 4.57 27.43
N ASP A 262 10.33 4.66 27.17
CA ASP A 262 10.97 5.62 26.26
C ASP A 262 11.15 5.08 24.83
N VAL A 263 10.43 3.99 24.48
CA VAL A 263 10.41 3.42 23.13
C VAL A 263 9.01 3.56 22.51
N ASP A 264 8.92 4.26 21.41
CA ASP A 264 7.74 4.34 20.54
C ASP A 264 7.80 3.23 19.49
N VAL A 265 6.78 2.39 19.45
CA VAL A 265 6.65 1.36 18.43
C VAL A 265 5.78 1.86 17.29
N LEU A 266 6.31 1.80 16.07
CA LEU A 266 5.68 2.33 14.87
C LEU A 266 5.31 1.18 13.92
N LEU A 267 4.02 0.83 13.85
CA LEU A 267 3.50 -0.17 12.92
C LEU A 267 3.40 0.39 11.49
N ARG A 268 3.72 -0.44 10.49
CA ARG A 268 3.75 -0.01 9.08
C ARG A 268 2.76 -0.73 8.17
N SER A 269 1.84 -1.51 8.74
CA SER A 269 0.80 -2.19 7.97
C SER A 269 0.08 -1.21 7.06
N GLY A 270 -0.02 -1.49 5.76
CA GLY A 270 -0.66 -0.60 4.77
C GLY A 270 -1.83 -1.27 4.04
N ALA A 271 -1.75 -2.58 3.79
CA ALA A 271 -2.78 -3.31 3.07
C ALA A 271 -4.12 -3.39 3.82
N TYR A 272 -4.13 -3.14 5.13
CA TYR A 272 -5.36 -3.19 5.94
C TYR A 272 -6.45 -2.25 5.44
N LEU A 273 -6.06 -1.06 4.95
CA LEU A 273 -7.01 -0.02 4.56
C LEU A 273 -7.99 -0.50 3.50
N THR A 274 -7.44 -1.09 2.45
CA THR A 274 -8.23 -1.59 1.33
C THR A 274 -8.56 -3.07 1.44
N HIS A 275 -7.72 -3.81 2.19
CA HIS A 275 -7.80 -5.25 2.35
C HIS A 275 -7.99 -5.97 1.00
N ASP A 276 -8.17 -7.27 1.00
CA ASP A 276 -8.37 -8.08 -0.20
C ASP A 276 -9.24 -9.31 0.08
N ASP A 277 -9.55 -10.06 -0.98
CA ASP A 277 -10.31 -11.30 -0.91
C ASP A 277 -9.41 -12.56 -0.95
N GLY A 278 -8.09 -12.39 -0.90
CA GLY A 278 -7.12 -13.48 -1.07
C GLY A 278 -5.97 -13.43 -0.08
N PHE A 279 -4.85 -12.88 -0.49
CA PHE A 279 -3.56 -12.99 0.20
C PHE A 279 -3.59 -12.53 1.66
N TYR A 280 -4.04 -11.30 1.92
CA TYR A 280 -4.13 -10.82 3.30
C TYR A 280 -5.41 -11.24 4.00
N ALA A 281 -6.48 -11.57 3.27
CA ALA A 281 -7.66 -12.17 3.87
C ALA A 281 -7.32 -13.48 4.60
N GLU A 282 -6.34 -14.24 4.09
CA GLU A 282 -5.89 -15.47 4.72
C GLU A 282 -4.83 -15.25 5.82
N ARG A 283 -4.05 -14.18 5.75
CA ARG A 283 -2.86 -13.94 6.60
C ARG A 283 -3.05 -12.88 7.66
N THR A 284 -4.13 -12.09 7.60
CA THR A 284 -4.36 -11.03 8.58
C THR A 284 -4.34 -11.55 10.02
N PRO A 285 -3.65 -10.87 10.95
CA PRO A 285 -3.70 -11.18 12.37
C PRO A 285 -5.10 -11.30 12.95
N PHE A 286 -6.07 -10.55 12.46
CA PHE A 286 -7.47 -10.62 12.91
C PHE A 286 -8.16 -11.95 12.59
N ARG A 287 -7.59 -12.79 11.73
CA ARG A 287 -8.04 -14.18 11.58
C ARG A 287 -7.64 -15.06 12.75
N ARG A 288 -6.46 -14.78 13.33
CA ARG A 288 -5.95 -15.49 14.52
C ARG A 288 -6.53 -14.94 15.81
N ARG A 289 -6.92 -13.65 15.80
CA ARG A 289 -7.45 -12.90 16.94
C ARG A 289 -8.70 -12.11 16.55
N PRO A 290 -9.80 -12.81 16.24
CA PRO A 290 -11.04 -12.16 15.74
C PRO A 290 -11.67 -11.23 16.78
N GLU A 291 -11.39 -11.42 18.06
CA GLU A 291 -11.82 -10.54 19.15
C GLU A 291 -11.15 -9.15 19.10
N GLU A 292 -10.02 -9.02 18.40
CA GLU A 292 -9.30 -7.75 18.29
C GLU A 292 -9.75 -6.92 17.08
N GLY A 293 -10.46 -7.51 16.14
CA GLY A 293 -11.00 -6.81 14.98
C GLY A 293 -11.27 -7.71 13.79
N ALA A 294 -11.81 -7.12 12.75
CA ALA A 294 -11.99 -7.75 11.45
C ALA A 294 -11.87 -6.69 10.34
N LEU A 295 -11.26 -7.06 9.21
CA LEU A 295 -11.13 -6.17 8.05
C LEU A 295 -12.12 -6.57 6.96
N ARG A 296 -12.51 -5.60 6.14
CA ARG A 296 -13.45 -5.77 5.03
C ARG A 296 -12.73 -5.47 3.72
N PRO A 297 -12.80 -6.35 2.72
CA PRO A 297 -12.28 -6.05 1.39
C PRO A 297 -13.01 -4.86 0.78
N ALA A 298 -12.26 -3.82 0.38
CA ALA A 298 -12.82 -2.58 -0.14
C ALA A 298 -12.67 -2.45 -1.66
N ILE A 299 -11.73 -3.19 -2.29
CA ILE A 299 -11.43 -3.06 -3.71
C ILE A 299 -12.34 -3.97 -4.52
N GLU A 300 -12.94 -3.39 -5.56
CA GLU A 300 -13.69 -4.14 -6.57
C GLU A 300 -13.26 -3.70 -7.97
N VAL A 301 -13.18 -4.64 -8.91
CA VAL A 301 -13.01 -4.35 -10.33
C VAL A 301 -14.22 -4.88 -11.09
N TRP A 302 -14.83 -4.02 -11.87
CA TRP A 302 -16.04 -4.29 -12.64
C TRP A 302 -15.69 -4.50 -14.10
N GLY A 303 -16.14 -5.60 -14.70
CA GLY A 303 -15.90 -5.90 -16.10
C GLY A 303 -17.09 -6.48 -16.80
N ARG A 304 -17.18 -6.25 -18.12
CA ARG A 304 -18.29 -6.73 -18.92
C ARG A 304 -17.95 -8.08 -19.57
N VAL A 305 -18.89 -9.01 -19.52
CA VAL A 305 -18.80 -10.26 -20.29
C VAL A 305 -18.86 -9.91 -21.78
N THR A 306 -17.83 -10.31 -22.50
CA THR A 306 -17.70 -10.05 -23.94
C THR A 306 -18.08 -11.25 -24.81
N SER A 307 -17.90 -12.46 -24.28
CA SER A 307 -18.15 -13.68 -25.05
C SER A 307 -18.42 -14.88 -24.13
N CYS A 308 -19.28 -15.76 -24.59
CA CYS A 308 -19.52 -17.09 -24.01
C CYS A 308 -19.38 -18.13 -25.14
N PRO A 309 -18.14 -18.45 -25.57
CA PRO A 309 -17.90 -19.18 -26.80
C PRO A 309 -18.25 -20.66 -26.72
N GLU A 310 -18.31 -21.21 -25.52
CA GLU A 310 -18.59 -22.64 -25.28
C GLU A 310 -19.25 -22.82 -23.90
N PRO A 311 -19.97 -23.94 -23.68
CA PRO A 311 -20.54 -24.25 -22.38
C PRO A 311 -19.49 -24.25 -21.27
N GLY A 312 -19.83 -23.68 -20.11
CA GLY A 312 -18.93 -23.64 -18.95
C GLY A 312 -17.84 -22.58 -19.02
N ARG A 313 -17.85 -21.67 -20.02
CA ARG A 313 -16.85 -20.63 -20.18
C ARG A 313 -17.46 -19.28 -20.53
N ALA A 314 -17.00 -18.23 -19.83
CA ALA A 314 -17.25 -16.84 -20.22
C ALA A 314 -15.93 -16.06 -20.23
N LEU A 315 -15.86 -15.05 -21.10
CA LEU A 315 -14.75 -14.11 -21.19
C LEU A 315 -15.23 -12.73 -20.75
N VAL A 316 -14.43 -12.08 -19.91
CA VAL A 316 -14.70 -10.74 -19.40
C VAL A 316 -13.59 -9.80 -19.83
N ALA A 317 -13.94 -8.56 -20.18
CA ALA A 317 -12.99 -7.49 -20.54
C ALA A 317 -12.28 -6.93 -19.30
N VAL A 318 -11.55 -7.80 -18.61
CA VAL A 318 -10.65 -7.50 -17.47
C VAL A 318 -9.43 -8.40 -17.64
N GLY A 319 -8.24 -7.89 -17.41
CA GLY A 319 -7.04 -8.70 -17.55
C GLY A 319 -5.92 -8.29 -16.58
N LYS A 320 -4.71 -8.76 -16.84
CA LYS A 320 -3.51 -8.44 -16.05
C LYS A 320 -3.23 -6.94 -15.94
N ARG A 321 -3.76 -6.15 -16.88
CA ARG A 321 -3.64 -4.69 -16.84
C ARG A 321 -4.66 -4.00 -15.94
N ASP A 322 -5.60 -4.76 -15.36
CA ASP A 322 -6.71 -4.22 -14.59
C ASP A 322 -6.73 -4.71 -13.15
N VAL A 323 -6.25 -5.92 -12.91
CA VAL A 323 -6.24 -6.58 -11.59
C VAL A 323 -4.86 -7.10 -11.24
N SER A 324 -4.57 -7.25 -9.94
CA SER A 324 -3.40 -7.97 -9.45
C SER A 324 -3.53 -9.47 -9.72
N PHE A 325 -2.39 -10.14 -9.89
CA PHE A 325 -2.32 -11.59 -10.17
C PHE A 325 -1.03 -12.23 -9.64
N ASP A 326 -0.23 -11.48 -8.92
CA ASP A 326 1.07 -11.88 -8.36
C ASP A 326 0.94 -12.84 -7.17
N GLU A 327 -0.11 -12.70 -6.37
CA GLU A 327 -0.40 -13.56 -5.20
C GLU A 327 -1.75 -14.29 -5.36
N GLY A 328 -2.04 -14.73 -6.57
CA GLY A 328 -3.27 -15.45 -6.93
C GLY A 328 -4.17 -14.69 -7.88
N LEU A 329 -5.17 -15.38 -8.41
CA LEU A 329 -6.15 -14.81 -9.34
C LEU A 329 -7.24 -14.04 -8.58
N PRO A 330 -7.90 -13.06 -9.21
CA PRO A 330 -9.02 -12.35 -8.60
C PRO A 330 -10.18 -13.30 -8.32
N VAL A 331 -11.01 -12.92 -7.36
CA VAL A 331 -12.19 -13.69 -6.91
C VAL A 331 -13.46 -13.08 -7.50
N VAL A 332 -14.36 -13.90 -8.02
CA VAL A 332 -15.68 -13.42 -8.45
C VAL A 332 -16.55 -13.20 -7.22
N ARG A 333 -16.90 -11.94 -6.93
CA ARG A 333 -17.77 -11.56 -5.82
C ARG A 333 -19.24 -11.61 -6.20
N ALA A 334 -19.53 -11.12 -7.39
CA ALA A 334 -20.90 -11.03 -7.87
C ALA A 334 -20.97 -10.98 -9.39
N VAL A 335 -22.15 -11.27 -9.91
CA VAL A 335 -22.53 -11.04 -11.30
C VAL A 335 -23.80 -10.18 -11.34
N ARG A 336 -23.94 -9.40 -12.39
CA ARG A 336 -25.13 -8.57 -12.63
C ARG A 336 -25.62 -8.90 -14.04
N PRO A 337 -26.58 -9.85 -14.15
CA PRO A 337 -27.22 -10.19 -15.43
C PRO A 337 -27.90 -8.95 -16.02
N GLY A 338 -27.85 -8.81 -17.36
CA GLY A 338 -28.32 -7.60 -18.03
C GLY A 338 -27.35 -6.45 -18.05
N GLY A 339 -26.47 -6.34 -17.04
CA GLY A 339 -25.35 -5.41 -17.00
C GLY A 339 -25.70 -3.93 -16.89
N THR A 340 -26.85 -3.59 -16.31
CA THR A 340 -27.30 -2.21 -16.06
C THR A 340 -27.41 -1.92 -14.55
N ALA A 341 -27.55 -0.66 -14.20
CA ALA A 341 -27.73 -0.22 -12.80
C ALA A 341 -29.02 -0.77 -12.17
N GLN A 342 -30.05 -1.02 -12.97
CA GLN A 342 -31.35 -1.52 -12.53
C GLN A 342 -31.39 -3.03 -12.32
N ASP A 343 -30.43 -3.76 -12.90
CA ASP A 343 -30.38 -5.21 -12.78
C ASP A 343 -29.89 -5.64 -11.38
N PRO A 344 -30.48 -6.69 -10.79
CA PRO A 344 -30.07 -7.15 -9.47
C PRO A 344 -28.67 -7.78 -9.52
N GLN A 345 -27.89 -7.52 -8.49
CA GLN A 345 -26.62 -8.21 -8.26
C GLN A 345 -26.89 -9.60 -7.68
N VAL A 346 -26.24 -10.60 -8.24
CA VAL A 346 -26.32 -12.00 -7.80
C VAL A 346 -24.96 -12.44 -7.30
N VAL A 347 -24.90 -12.96 -6.08
CA VAL A 347 -23.71 -13.61 -5.56
C VAL A 347 -23.74 -15.08 -6.00
N PRO A 348 -22.80 -15.54 -6.85
CA PRO A 348 -22.77 -16.94 -7.27
C PRO A 348 -22.54 -17.88 -6.08
N PRO A 349 -23.10 -19.08 -6.08
CA PRO A 349 -22.72 -20.09 -5.10
C PRO A 349 -21.20 -20.29 -5.11
N PRO A 350 -20.56 -20.50 -3.94
CA PRO A 350 -19.11 -20.64 -3.85
C PRO A 350 -18.55 -21.69 -4.82
N GLY A 351 -17.52 -21.31 -5.57
CA GLY A 351 -16.82 -22.20 -6.53
C GLY A 351 -17.54 -22.43 -7.86
N THR A 352 -18.78 -21.92 -8.05
CA THR A 352 -19.51 -22.15 -9.32
C THR A 352 -19.06 -21.21 -10.43
N VAL A 353 -18.53 -20.03 -10.11
CA VAL A 353 -17.93 -19.09 -11.06
C VAL A 353 -16.53 -18.75 -10.57
N THR A 354 -15.51 -19.16 -11.27
CA THR A 354 -14.11 -18.95 -10.85
C THR A 354 -13.29 -18.37 -11.98
N VAL A 355 -12.26 -17.59 -11.63
CA VAL A 355 -11.27 -17.12 -12.60
C VAL A 355 -10.30 -18.27 -12.88
N ALA A 356 -10.27 -18.76 -14.11
CA ALA A 356 -9.38 -19.82 -14.53
C ALA A 356 -8.04 -19.31 -15.05
N ARG A 357 -8.02 -18.13 -15.69
CA ARG A 357 -6.82 -17.54 -16.30
C ARG A 357 -7.04 -16.06 -16.62
N LEU A 358 -5.93 -15.32 -16.67
CA LEU A 358 -5.87 -13.94 -17.16
C LEU A 358 -4.88 -13.84 -18.34
N ASP A 359 -5.30 -13.18 -19.41
CA ASP A 359 -4.44 -12.57 -20.41
C ASP A 359 -4.33 -11.05 -20.13
N ASP A 360 -3.70 -10.28 -21.00
CA ASP A 360 -3.50 -8.83 -20.78
C ASP A 360 -4.82 -8.08 -20.59
N GLN A 361 -5.84 -8.41 -21.43
CA GLN A 361 -7.14 -7.72 -21.48
C GLN A 361 -8.34 -8.69 -21.44
N HIS A 362 -8.12 -9.96 -21.05
CA HIS A 362 -9.17 -10.96 -20.97
C HIS A 362 -9.06 -11.77 -19.69
N CYS A 363 -10.19 -11.93 -19.01
CA CYS A 363 -10.39 -12.86 -17.91
C CYS A 363 -11.22 -14.04 -18.41
N TYR A 364 -10.73 -15.24 -18.15
CA TYR A 364 -11.41 -16.48 -18.46
C TYR A 364 -12.12 -16.98 -17.22
N LEU A 365 -13.44 -17.04 -17.26
CA LEU A 365 -14.24 -17.64 -16.21
C LEU A 365 -14.54 -19.11 -16.54
N ALA A 366 -14.39 -19.97 -15.54
CA ALA A 366 -14.93 -21.31 -15.55
C ALA A 366 -16.27 -21.31 -14.81
N LEU A 367 -17.28 -21.86 -15.44
CA LEU A 367 -18.63 -21.99 -14.92
C LEU A 367 -18.93 -23.47 -14.70
N THR A 368 -19.39 -23.84 -13.50
CA THR A 368 -19.79 -25.21 -13.16
C THR A 368 -21.29 -25.26 -12.90
N ASP A 369 -21.81 -26.47 -12.63
CA ASP A 369 -23.21 -26.68 -12.31
C ASP A 369 -23.67 -25.79 -11.14
N GLY A 370 -24.79 -25.12 -11.33
CA GLY A 370 -25.32 -24.15 -10.36
C GLY A 370 -24.80 -22.72 -10.54
N ALA A 371 -23.89 -22.46 -11.50
CA ALA A 371 -23.52 -21.12 -11.87
C ALA A 371 -24.72 -20.36 -12.46
N PRO A 372 -24.86 -19.04 -12.18
CA PRO A 372 -25.81 -18.23 -12.94
C PRO A 372 -25.39 -18.24 -14.42
N GLY A 373 -26.37 -18.35 -15.31
CA GLY A 373 -26.12 -18.26 -16.76
C GLY A 373 -25.59 -16.89 -17.10
N LEU A 374 -24.38 -16.85 -17.71
CA LEU A 374 -23.77 -15.59 -18.19
C LEU A 374 -23.98 -15.44 -19.70
N THR A 375 -24.24 -14.21 -20.11
CA THR A 375 -24.38 -13.81 -21.50
C THR A 375 -23.51 -12.59 -21.80
N PRO A 376 -23.11 -12.36 -23.08
CA PRO A 376 -22.45 -11.12 -23.46
C PRO A 376 -23.29 -9.90 -23.07
N GLY A 377 -22.66 -8.94 -22.39
CA GLY A 377 -23.34 -7.76 -21.85
C GLY A 377 -23.48 -7.76 -20.32
N ASP A 378 -23.54 -8.92 -19.69
CA ASP A 378 -23.56 -9.03 -18.23
C ASP A 378 -22.31 -8.41 -17.61
N VAL A 379 -22.39 -8.03 -16.33
CA VAL A 379 -21.24 -7.48 -15.60
C VAL A 379 -20.81 -8.44 -14.50
N VAL A 380 -19.50 -8.61 -14.37
CA VAL A 380 -18.87 -9.38 -13.28
C VAL A 380 -18.11 -8.42 -12.37
N VAL A 381 -18.31 -8.57 -11.07
CA VAL A 381 -17.60 -7.82 -10.03
C VAL A 381 -16.54 -8.73 -9.40
N PHE A 382 -15.30 -8.32 -9.50
CA PHE A 382 -14.16 -9.04 -8.98
C PHE A 382 -13.66 -8.41 -7.70
N GLY A 383 -13.38 -9.23 -6.68
CA GLY A 383 -12.49 -8.90 -5.59
C GLY A 383 -11.04 -9.18 -6.00
N ILE A 384 -10.09 -8.57 -5.30
CA ILE A 384 -8.65 -8.66 -5.63
C ILE A 384 -7.96 -9.67 -4.71
N SER A 385 -6.99 -10.40 -5.26
CA SER A 385 -6.17 -11.32 -4.48
C SER A 385 -5.08 -10.61 -3.67
N HIS A 386 -4.55 -9.47 -4.15
CA HIS A 386 -3.47 -8.74 -3.50
C HIS A 386 -3.53 -7.23 -3.82
N PRO A 387 -3.68 -6.33 -2.84
CA PRO A 387 -3.92 -4.91 -3.13
C PRO A 387 -2.67 -4.14 -3.55
N CYS A 388 -1.46 -4.61 -3.17
CA CYS A 388 -0.22 -3.82 -3.35
C CYS A 388 0.20 -3.63 -4.81
N THR A 389 -0.31 -4.45 -5.72
CA THR A 389 -0.02 -4.40 -7.16
C THR A 389 -1.28 -4.15 -8.00
N ALA A 390 -2.33 -3.59 -7.36
CA ALA A 390 -3.59 -3.28 -8.04
C ALA A 390 -3.66 -1.82 -8.47
N PHE A 391 -3.29 -0.90 -7.60
CA PHE A 391 -3.48 0.55 -7.80
C PHE A 391 -2.57 1.14 -8.88
N ASP A 392 -1.37 0.63 -9.07
CA ASP A 392 -0.42 1.07 -10.10
C ASP A 392 -0.97 0.96 -11.53
N LYS A 393 -2.04 0.21 -11.72
CA LYS A 393 -2.76 0.03 -12.99
C LYS A 393 -3.80 1.12 -13.24
N TRP A 394 -4.09 1.97 -12.25
CA TRP A 394 -5.20 2.92 -12.28
C TRP A 394 -4.73 4.33 -11.91
N ARG A 395 -4.99 5.32 -12.74
CA ARG A 395 -4.72 6.73 -12.42
C ARG A 395 -5.80 7.33 -11.55
N GLN A 396 -7.00 6.77 -11.62
CA GLN A 396 -8.15 7.18 -10.83
C GLN A 396 -8.96 5.95 -10.44
N VAL A 397 -9.55 6.00 -9.26
CA VAL A 397 -10.39 4.96 -8.68
C VAL A 397 -11.69 5.61 -8.20
N GLN A 398 -12.84 4.98 -8.45
CA GLN A 398 -14.13 5.50 -8.02
C GLN A 398 -14.39 5.12 -6.57
N LEU A 399 -14.79 6.09 -5.74
CA LEU A 399 -15.30 5.83 -4.40
C LEU A 399 -16.81 5.57 -4.50
N VAL A 400 -17.29 4.48 -3.90
CA VAL A 400 -18.69 4.08 -3.99
C VAL A 400 -19.32 3.83 -2.62
N ALA A 401 -20.58 4.18 -2.48
CA ALA A 401 -21.45 3.78 -1.37
C ALA A 401 -21.86 2.30 -1.48
N ASP A 402 -22.57 1.78 -0.47
CA ASP A 402 -22.98 0.38 -0.41
C ASP A 402 -24.04 -0.01 -1.48
N ASP A 403 -24.70 0.96 -2.06
CA ASP A 403 -25.66 0.81 -3.17
C ASP A 403 -25.02 1.00 -4.55
N ASP A 404 -23.67 0.98 -4.62
CA ASP A 404 -22.88 1.20 -5.84
C ASP A 404 -22.98 2.62 -6.43
N THR A 405 -23.54 3.58 -5.69
CA THR A 405 -23.55 4.98 -6.08
C THR A 405 -22.15 5.58 -5.92
N VAL A 406 -21.64 6.25 -6.96
CA VAL A 406 -20.35 6.94 -6.93
C VAL A 406 -20.45 8.19 -6.05
N THR A 407 -19.63 8.25 -5.01
CA THR A 407 -19.53 9.36 -4.05
C THR A 407 -18.33 10.28 -4.31
N GLY A 408 -17.34 9.79 -5.06
CA GLY A 408 -16.15 10.56 -5.40
C GLY A 408 -15.18 9.80 -6.29
N THR A 409 -14.09 10.48 -6.62
CA THR A 409 -12.98 9.93 -7.41
C THR A 409 -11.67 10.20 -6.67
N ILE A 410 -10.81 9.19 -6.60
CA ILE A 410 -9.51 9.26 -5.93
C ILE A 410 -8.41 9.12 -7.00
N ALA A 411 -7.48 10.07 -7.04
CA ALA A 411 -6.29 10.02 -7.89
C ALA A 411 -5.18 9.21 -7.22
N THR A 412 -4.41 8.48 -8.02
CA THR A 412 -3.18 7.77 -7.63
C THR A 412 -1.96 8.43 -8.25
N TRP A 413 -0.81 8.31 -7.61
CA TRP A 413 0.42 9.02 -7.97
C TRP A 413 1.63 8.07 -8.08
N PHE A 414 1.49 7.04 -8.90
CA PHE A 414 2.58 6.11 -9.23
C PHE A 414 3.55 6.68 -10.26
#